data_7fbd87dff7aa9c579365f18f3eb23ad1
#
_entry.id   7fbd87dff7aa9c579365f18f3eb23ad1
#
_cell.length_a   1.000
_cell.length_b   1.000
_cell.length_c   1.000
_cell.angle_alpha   90.00
_cell.angle_beta   90.00
_cell.angle_gamma   90.00
#
_symmetry.space_group_name_H-M   'P 1'
#
loop_
_entity.id
_entity.type
_entity.pdbx_description
1 polymer ?
#
loop_
_entity_poly.entity_id
_entity_poly.type
_entity_poly.pdbx_seq_one_letter_code
_entity_poly.pdbx_strand_id
1 'polypeptide(L)'
;MNRKLLLLTFVVLLGGVLSACAGNGYVVVRSAPPPPQVHGVVGYAPGPGYVWVDGFWDWRGGNWHWVRGYWTRPPRARAIWVAPRWEPYGRGYRFHRGHWR
;
A
#
# COMPACT_ATOMS: atom_id res chain seq x y z
N MET A 1 -2.95 42.24 -24.02
CA MET A 1 -3.93 41.27 -24.50
C MET A 1 -3.34 39.86 -24.49
N ASN A 2 -2.21 39.67 -25.08
CA ASN A 2 -1.60 38.32 -25.18
C ASN A 2 -1.08 37.76 -23.85
N ARG A 3 -0.80 38.61 -22.87
CA ARG A 3 -0.33 38.19 -21.55
C ARG A 3 -1.36 37.35 -20.79
N LYS A 4 -2.63 37.71 -20.89
CA LYS A 4 -3.72 36.99 -20.21
C LYS A 4 -3.94 35.60 -20.84
N LEU A 5 -3.85 35.51 -22.15
CA LEU A 5 -3.98 34.26 -22.89
C LEU A 5 -2.82 33.29 -22.57
N LEU A 6 -1.59 33.81 -22.49
CA LEU A 6 -0.43 33.02 -22.14
C LEU A 6 -0.50 32.45 -20.71
N LEU A 7 -0.98 33.26 -19.75
CA LEU A 7 -1.16 32.82 -18.37
C LEU A 7 -2.22 31.73 -18.26
N LEU A 8 -3.33 31.86 -18.98
CA LEU A 8 -4.39 30.86 -19.01
C LEU A 8 -3.89 29.52 -19.57
N THR A 9 -3.13 29.57 -20.65
CA THR A 9 -2.55 28.37 -21.26
C THR A 9 -1.61 27.67 -20.30
N PHE A 10 -0.80 28.40 -19.57
CA PHE A 10 0.12 27.85 -18.58
C PHE A 10 -0.60 27.16 -17.43
N VAL A 11 -1.67 27.75 -16.92
CA VAL A 11 -2.48 27.18 -15.83
C VAL A 11 -3.15 25.88 -16.28
N VAL A 12 -3.66 25.81 -17.49
CA VAL A 12 -4.28 24.60 -18.03
C VAL A 12 -3.27 23.45 -18.15
N LEU A 13 -2.05 23.73 -18.59
CA LEU A 13 -0.98 22.73 -18.65
C LEU A 13 -0.62 22.18 -17.27
N LEU A 14 -0.53 23.06 -16.27
CA LEU A 14 -0.22 22.65 -14.90
C LEU A 14 -1.33 21.78 -14.32
N GLY A 15 -2.58 22.16 -14.55
CA GLY A 15 -3.74 21.38 -14.14
C GLY A 15 -3.77 19.99 -14.77
N GLY A 16 -3.44 19.88 -16.05
CA GLY A 16 -3.37 18.60 -16.76
C GLY A 16 -2.33 17.64 -16.17
N VAL A 17 -1.16 18.14 -15.80
CA VAL A 17 -0.11 17.34 -15.17
C VAL A 17 -0.55 16.83 -13.79
N LEU A 18 -1.17 17.68 -12.97
CA LEU A 18 -1.66 17.30 -11.66
C LEU A 18 -2.78 16.25 -11.76
N SER A 19 -3.67 16.37 -12.73
CA SER A 19 -4.73 15.38 -12.95
C SER A 19 -4.17 14.02 -13.34
N ALA A 20 -3.13 13.97 -14.17
CA ALA A 20 -2.49 12.72 -14.57
C ALA A 20 -1.82 12.01 -13.38
N CYS A 21 -1.25 12.77 -12.42
CA CYS A 21 -0.61 12.20 -11.23
C CYS A 21 -1.63 11.70 -10.20
N ALA A 22 -2.83 12.27 -10.17
CA ALA A 22 -3.86 11.92 -9.20
C ALA A 22 -4.72 10.71 -9.61
N GLY A 23 -4.56 10.18 -10.84
CA GLY A 23 -5.50 9.24 -11.42
C GLY A 23 -5.37 7.78 -11.01
N ASN A 24 -4.28 7.35 -10.36
CA ASN A 24 -4.04 5.95 -10.07
C ASN A 24 -3.97 5.70 -8.57
N GLY A 25 -4.92 4.89 -8.06
CA GLY A 25 -5.01 4.54 -6.65
C GLY A 25 -4.13 3.37 -6.22
N TYR A 26 -3.33 2.75 -7.09
CA TYR A 26 -2.53 1.60 -6.74
C TYR A 26 -1.20 1.58 -7.50
N VAL A 27 -0.25 0.84 -6.93
CA VAL A 27 1.09 0.66 -7.50
C VAL A 27 1.18 -0.73 -8.13
N VAL A 28 1.72 -0.79 -9.34
CA VAL A 28 2.00 -2.05 -10.03
C VAL A 28 3.52 -2.24 -10.07
N VAL A 29 3.99 -3.37 -9.53
CA VAL A 29 5.41 -3.74 -9.50
C VAL A 29 5.62 -4.92 -10.43
N ARG A 30 6.64 -4.83 -11.28
CA ARG A 30 6.92 -5.89 -12.26
C ARG A 30 7.72 -7.06 -11.67
N SER A 31 8.40 -6.86 -10.58
CA SER A 31 9.11 -7.93 -9.87
C SER A 31 8.14 -8.73 -9.01
N ALA A 32 8.27 -10.06 -9.04
CA ALA A 32 7.49 -10.90 -8.15
C ALA A 32 7.95 -10.70 -6.70
N PRO A 33 7.01 -10.59 -5.73
CA PRO A 33 7.40 -10.51 -4.33
C PRO A 33 8.09 -11.80 -3.89
N PRO A 34 9.12 -11.70 -3.01
CA PRO A 34 9.76 -12.89 -2.46
C PRO A 34 8.79 -13.67 -1.58
N PRO A 35 9.09 -14.93 -1.25
CA PRO A 35 8.33 -15.66 -0.23
C PRO A 35 8.37 -14.92 1.11
N PRO A 36 7.32 -15.01 1.95
CA PRO A 36 7.33 -14.40 3.26
C PRO A 36 8.55 -14.83 4.09
N GLN A 37 9.18 -13.86 4.77
CA GLN A 37 10.33 -14.18 5.65
C GLN A 37 9.90 -14.95 6.89
N VAL A 38 8.70 -14.66 7.39
CA VAL A 38 8.17 -15.31 8.58
C VAL A 38 6.75 -15.77 8.26
N HIS A 39 6.49 -17.04 8.55
CA HIS A 39 5.16 -17.62 8.41
C HIS A 39 4.54 -17.77 9.80
N GLY A 40 3.30 -17.31 9.94
CA GLY A 40 2.54 -17.44 11.17
C GLY A 40 2.95 -16.46 12.26
N VAL A 41 2.48 -16.75 13.46
CA VAL A 41 2.61 -15.90 14.63
C VAL A 41 4.01 -16.02 15.23
N VAL A 42 4.59 -14.90 15.63
CA VAL A 42 5.87 -14.83 16.32
C VAL A 42 5.64 -14.41 17.77
N GLY A 43 6.13 -15.22 18.70
CA GLY A 43 6.03 -14.93 20.12
C GLY A 43 4.64 -15.15 20.69
N TYR A 44 4.36 -14.42 21.77
CA TYR A 44 3.11 -14.54 22.51
C TYR A 44 2.41 -13.20 22.62
N ALA A 45 1.08 -13.22 22.68
CA ALA A 45 0.30 -12.01 22.89
C ALA A 45 0.73 -11.32 24.20
N PRO A 46 0.92 -9.97 24.19
CA PRO A 46 1.28 -9.24 25.42
C PRO A 46 0.21 -9.25 26.49
N GLY A 47 -1.02 -9.55 26.12
CA GLY A 47 -2.15 -9.62 27.06
C GLY A 47 -3.43 -10.05 26.35
N PRO A 48 -4.55 -10.11 27.09
CA PRO A 48 -5.84 -10.46 26.51
C PRO A 48 -6.30 -9.46 25.45
N GLY A 49 -6.98 -9.94 24.42
CA GLY A 49 -7.55 -9.10 23.38
C GLY A 49 -6.58 -8.62 22.30
N TYR A 50 -5.32 -9.05 22.36
CA TYR A 50 -4.37 -8.77 21.29
C TYR A 50 -4.53 -9.77 20.16
N VAL A 51 -4.37 -9.29 18.93
CA VAL A 51 -4.35 -10.12 17.73
C VAL A 51 -3.05 -9.90 16.97
N TRP A 52 -2.65 -10.91 16.23
CA TRP A 52 -1.44 -10.85 15.42
C TRP A 52 -1.74 -10.22 14.06
N VAL A 53 -0.90 -9.27 13.66
CA VAL A 53 -0.88 -8.66 12.34
C VAL A 53 0.33 -9.19 11.61
N ASP A 54 0.11 -9.93 10.52
CA ASP A 54 1.20 -10.53 9.77
C ASP A 54 2.10 -9.49 9.11
N GLY A 55 3.39 -9.81 9.01
CA GLY A 55 4.31 -9.03 8.21
C GLY A 55 4.03 -9.17 6.72
N PHE A 56 4.62 -8.32 5.93
CA PHE A 56 4.44 -8.32 4.49
C PHE A 56 5.62 -7.70 3.77
N TRP A 57 5.70 -7.94 2.47
CA TRP A 57 6.69 -7.30 1.63
C TRP A 57 6.18 -5.93 1.15
N ASP A 58 7.02 -4.91 1.33
CA ASP A 58 6.77 -3.56 0.83
C ASP A 58 7.75 -3.23 -0.27
N TRP A 59 7.30 -2.52 -1.28
CA TRP A 59 8.13 -2.07 -2.40
C TRP A 59 8.50 -0.61 -2.22
N ARG A 60 9.77 -0.34 -1.97
CA ARG A 60 10.27 1.03 -1.78
C ARG A 60 11.62 1.20 -2.47
N GLY A 61 11.76 2.31 -3.18
CA GLY A 61 13.03 2.64 -3.83
C GLY A 61 13.55 1.59 -4.80
N GLY A 62 12.66 0.85 -5.47
CA GLY A 62 13.03 -0.19 -6.41
C GLY A 62 13.44 -1.51 -5.77
N ASN A 63 13.19 -1.71 -4.48
CA ASN A 63 13.57 -2.91 -3.76
C ASN A 63 12.45 -3.42 -2.84
N TRP A 64 12.48 -4.72 -2.57
CA TRP A 64 11.61 -5.35 -1.59
C TRP A 64 12.16 -5.16 -0.17
N HIS A 65 11.28 -4.73 0.75
CA HIS A 65 11.58 -4.56 2.17
C HIS A 65 10.55 -5.32 2.98
N TRP A 66 11.02 -6.19 3.88
CA TRP A 66 10.13 -6.91 4.76
C TRP A 66 9.66 -6.01 5.90
N VAL A 67 8.35 -5.90 6.08
CA VAL A 67 7.72 -5.21 7.21
C VAL A 67 7.30 -6.26 8.22
N ARG A 68 7.83 -6.18 9.43
CA ARG A 68 7.59 -7.16 10.48
C ARG A 68 6.16 -7.14 10.96
N GLY A 69 5.62 -8.32 11.26
CA GLY A 69 4.36 -8.44 11.94
C GLY A 69 4.44 -7.96 13.40
N TYR A 70 3.30 -7.75 14.01
CA TYR A 70 3.23 -7.27 15.39
C TYR A 70 1.91 -7.64 16.04
N TRP A 71 1.89 -7.56 17.37
CA TRP A 71 0.68 -7.71 18.16
C TRP A 71 -0.01 -6.37 18.36
N THR A 72 -1.32 -6.34 18.21
CA THR A 72 -2.10 -5.11 18.41
C THR A 72 -3.51 -5.42 18.90
N ARG A 73 -4.15 -4.43 19.48
CA ARG A 73 -5.57 -4.52 19.82
C ARG A 73 -6.40 -4.14 18.60
N PRO A 74 -7.43 -4.92 18.24
CA PRO A 74 -8.32 -4.54 17.15
C PRO A 74 -9.08 -3.26 17.47
N PRO A 75 -9.50 -2.49 16.45
CA PRO A 75 -10.21 -1.22 16.67
C PRO A 75 -11.61 -1.40 17.26
N ARG A 76 -12.15 -2.59 17.19
CA ARG A 76 -13.48 -2.94 17.74
C ARG A 76 -13.53 -4.43 18.03
N ALA A 77 -14.50 -4.83 18.86
CA ALA A 77 -14.70 -6.24 19.18
C ALA A 77 -14.97 -7.05 17.91
N ARG A 78 -14.40 -8.26 17.86
CA ARG A 78 -14.57 -9.22 16.76
C ARG A 78 -14.02 -8.76 15.42
N ALA A 79 -13.26 -7.69 15.37
CA ALA A 79 -12.62 -7.29 14.15
C ALA A 79 -11.57 -8.32 13.75
N ILE A 80 -11.49 -8.62 12.46
CA ILE A 80 -10.55 -9.57 11.88
C ILE A 80 -9.57 -8.80 10.98
N TRP A 81 -8.28 -9.09 11.15
CA TRP A 81 -7.26 -8.51 10.29
C TRP A 81 -7.21 -9.24 8.95
N VAL A 82 -7.35 -8.50 7.86
CA VAL A 82 -7.11 -9.00 6.51
C VAL A 82 -5.71 -8.54 6.10
N ALA A 83 -4.80 -9.51 5.94
CA ALA A 83 -3.41 -9.22 5.65
C ALA A 83 -3.24 -8.54 4.28
N PRO A 84 -2.27 -7.63 4.15
CA PRO A 84 -1.93 -7.08 2.85
C PRO A 84 -1.38 -8.19 1.94
N ARG A 85 -1.60 -8.02 0.65
CA ARG A 85 -1.14 -9.02 -0.30
C ARG A 85 -0.80 -8.38 -1.64
N TRP A 86 0.06 -9.05 -2.37
CA TRP A 86 0.37 -8.75 -3.77
C TRP A 86 -0.34 -9.77 -4.63
N GLU A 87 -1.08 -9.31 -5.65
CA GLU A 87 -1.72 -10.20 -6.59
C GLU A 87 -1.25 -9.93 -8.02
N PRO A 88 -1.18 -10.96 -8.87
CA PRO A 88 -0.84 -10.77 -10.28
C PRO A 88 -1.82 -9.81 -10.93
N TYR A 89 -1.30 -8.84 -11.67
CA TYR A 89 -2.08 -7.84 -12.38
C TYR A 89 -1.34 -7.42 -13.65
N GLY A 90 -1.89 -7.77 -14.80
CA GLY A 90 -1.21 -7.51 -16.07
C GLY A 90 0.15 -8.20 -16.11
N ARG A 91 1.20 -7.42 -16.36
CA ARG A 91 2.58 -7.93 -16.40
C ARG A 91 3.33 -7.80 -15.07
N GLY A 92 2.63 -7.47 -14.00
CA GLY A 92 3.24 -7.26 -12.71
C GLY A 92 2.35 -7.70 -11.58
N TYR A 93 2.48 -7.03 -10.45
CA TYR A 93 1.78 -7.35 -9.21
C TYR A 93 1.20 -6.07 -8.63
N ARG A 94 -0.03 -6.15 -8.14
CA ARG A 94 -0.75 -5.06 -7.54
C ARG A 94 -0.88 -5.30 -6.04
N PHE A 95 -0.64 -4.25 -5.24
CA PHE A 95 -0.72 -4.32 -3.80
C PHE A 95 -2.14 -4.08 -3.30
N HIS A 96 -2.59 -4.94 -2.40
CA HIS A 96 -3.82 -4.75 -1.63
C HIS A 96 -3.45 -4.46 -0.18
N ARG A 97 -3.88 -3.32 0.32
CA ARG A 97 -3.63 -2.93 1.71
C ARG A 97 -4.29 -3.88 2.69
N GLY A 98 -3.61 -4.13 3.81
CA GLY A 98 -4.22 -4.78 4.94
C GLY A 98 -5.30 -3.89 5.56
N HIS A 99 -6.31 -4.51 6.13
CA HIS A 99 -7.41 -3.77 6.75
C HIS A 99 -8.16 -4.63 7.77
N TRP A 100 -8.90 -3.96 8.61
CA TRP A 100 -9.82 -4.62 9.55
C TRP A 100 -11.20 -4.78 8.92
N ARG A 101 -11.82 -5.92 9.14
CA ARG A 101 -13.20 -6.18 8.72
C ARG A 101 -14.03 -6.73 9.86
#